data_5e37adbd41ff788dd915ce3058d307b1
#
_entry.id   5e37adbd41ff788dd915ce3058d307b1
#
_cell.length_a   1.000
_cell.length_b   1.000
_cell.length_c   1.000
_cell.angle_alpha   90.00
_cell.angle_beta   90.00
_cell.angle_gamma   90.00
#
_symmetry.space_group_name_H-M   'P 1'
#
loop_
_entity.id
_entity.type
_entity.pdbx_description
1 polymer ?
#
loop_
_entity_poly.entity_id
_entity_poly.type
_entity_poly.pdbx_seq_one_letter_code
_entity_poly.pdbx_strand_id
1 'polypeptide(L)'
;LGEDKVHFLDALHAKIYVGAKAAVVGSCNLSQNGMGDGGREEVAIEVTDAATLRALEKTFARYKTMAQAQYRTRKAKDKALENLTKKWHIAVARDLMGDERQVPSLVDYPTEEGAPGIHVVPYYDETLQYNVPVVQAAIPGIGKAVDDYVSDALSFFEEDEIKEGDWILAWNAYRNGLPRGQGNGMEWMYVHHVVPGGVTEADETKLTIEAASLRKPKEPFVLDRVTKNAVRAVLGTRAFPTLHPHKDDFWPLAPADEVVPAFLTAVQKEMRGARRTPKKKARKGLKGAR
;
A
#
# COMPACT_ATOMS: atom_id res chain seq x y z
N LEU A 1 16.51 18.37 12.20
CA LEU A 1 16.11 19.78 12.42
C LEU A 1 15.29 19.83 13.70
N GLY A 2 15.62 20.73 14.67
CA GLY A 2 14.82 20.89 15.89
C GLY A 2 13.42 21.40 15.55
N GLU A 3 12.40 20.98 16.33
CA GLU A 3 10.99 21.33 16.10
C GLU A 3 10.73 22.86 16.09
N ASP A 4 11.57 23.62 16.77
CA ASP A 4 11.56 25.09 16.81
C ASP A 4 11.94 25.75 15.47
N LYS A 5 12.58 24.98 14.57
CA LYS A 5 13.00 25.43 13.24
C LYS A 5 11.99 25.13 12.14
N VAL A 6 10.93 24.38 12.44
CA VAL A 6 9.87 24.04 11.48
C VAL A 6 8.69 24.99 11.70
N HIS A 7 8.22 25.60 10.60
CA HIS A 7 7.08 26.51 10.60
C HIS A 7 6.08 26.08 9.52
N PHE A 8 4.79 26.09 9.85
CA PHE A 8 3.71 25.73 8.94
C PHE A 8 3.00 27.01 8.44
N LEU A 9 2.72 27.06 7.15
CA LEU A 9 1.92 28.09 6.51
C LEU A 9 1.03 27.44 5.46
N ASP A 10 -0.26 27.31 5.75
CA ASP A 10 -1.21 26.47 5.01
C ASP A 10 -1.35 26.84 3.52
N ALA A 11 -1.28 28.14 3.23
CA ALA A 11 -1.43 28.65 1.86
C ALA A 11 -0.12 28.71 1.06
N LEU A 12 1.01 28.24 1.64
CA LEU A 12 2.30 28.32 0.96
C LEU A 12 2.50 27.18 -0.03
N HIS A 13 2.65 27.52 -1.30
CA HIS A 13 3.01 26.59 -2.38
C HIS A 13 4.34 26.94 -3.06
N ALA A 14 5.10 27.88 -2.52
CA ALA A 14 6.41 28.26 -3.07
C ALA A 14 7.49 27.23 -2.72
N LYS A 15 8.35 26.89 -3.70
CA LYS A 15 9.56 26.11 -3.53
C LYS A 15 10.74 27.05 -3.71
N ILE A 16 11.27 27.52 -2.57
CA ILE A 16 12.39 28.46 -2.52
C ILE A 16 13.43 27.90 -1.54
N TYR A 17 14.60 27.62 -2.03
CA TYR A 17 15.74 27.13 -1.24
C TYR A 17 16.80 28.22 -1.21
N VAL A 18 17.01 28.82 -0.03
CA VAL A 18 17.94 29.95 0.12
C VAL A 18 19.16 29.50 0.90
N GLY A 19 20.30 29.57 0.26
CA GLY A 19 21.62 29.38 0.85
C GLY A 19 22.37 30.73 1.00
N ALA A 20 23.58 30.68 1.59
CA ALA A 20 24.37 31.87 1.85
C ALA A 20 24.91 32.59 0.58
N LYS A 21 25.06 31.85 -0.53
CA LYS A 21 25.67 32.35 -1.78
C LYS A 21 24.78 32.22 -3.01
N ALA A 22 23.75 31.38 -2.93
CA ALA A 22 22.84 31.10 -4.02
C ALA A 22 21.46 30.73 -3.47
N ALA A 23 20.44 30.86 -4.30
CA ALA A 23 19.11 30.36 -4.04
C ALA A 23 18.60 29.59 -5.27
N VAL A 24 17.70 28.64 -5.04
CA VAL A 24 16.98 27.93 -6.09
C VAL A 24 15.50 28.23 -5.94
N VAL A 25 14.86 28.62 -7.03
CA VAL A 25 13.43 28.91 -7.11
C VAL A 25 12.86 28.11 -8.27
N GLY A 26 11.79 27.34 -8.05
CA GLY A 26 11.21 26.54 -9.12
C GLY A 26 9.98 25.76 -8.70
N SER A 27 9.64 24.77 -9.52
CA SER A 27 8.57 23.82 -9.26
C SER A 27 9.04 22.60 -8.47
N CYS A 28 10.34 22.29 -8.48
CA CYS A 28 10.91 21.08 -7.89
C CYS A 28 10.85 21.06 -6.37
N ASN A 29 10.42 19.93 -5.82
CA ASN A 29 10.49 19.63 -4.40
C ASN A 29 11.89 19.08 -4.03
N LEU A 30 12.31 19.23 -2.76
CA LEU A 30 13.49 18.55 -2.19
C LEU A 30 13.16 17.05 -2.02
N SER A 31 12.99 16.36 -3.11
CA SER A 31 12.73 14.91 -3.16
C SER A 31 13.53 14.29 -4.29
N GLN A 32 13.72 12.98 -4.25
CA GLN A 32 14.43 12.26 -5.31
C GLN A 32 13.74 12.42 -6.68
N ASN A 33 12.41 12.55 -6.69
CA ASN A 33 11.62 12.75 -7.91
C ASN A 33 11.62 14.20 -8.41
N GLY A 34 11.85 15.18 -7.52
CA GLY A 34 11.92 16.59 -7.90
C GLY A 34 13.32 17.09 -8.24
N MET A 35 14.37 16.35 -7.84
CA MET A 35 15.78 16.73 -8.04
C MET A 35 16.66 15.59 -8.54
N GLY A 36 16.09 14.40 -8.79
CA GLY A 36 16.81 13.20 -9.26
C GLY A 36 16.44 12.80 -10.69
N ASP A 37 17.20 11.86 -11.27
CA ASP A 37 17.14 11.47 -12.69
C ASP A 37 15.90 10.65 -13.11
N GLY A 38 14.99 10.32 -12.20
CA GLY A 38 13.82 9.44 -12.46
C GLY A 38 12.46 10.11 -12.30
N GLY A 39 12.42 11.44 -12.19
CA GLY A 39 11.23 12.18 -11.81
C GLY A 39 10.44 12.79 -12.98
N ARG A 40 9.59 13.73 -12.63
CA ARG A 40 8.86 14.57 -13.58
C ARG A 40 9.79 15.63 -14.16
N GLU A 41 9.43 16.16 -15.33
CA GLU A 41 10.09 17.36 -15.84
C GLU A 41 9.83 18.54 -14.90
N GLU A 42 10.89 19.05 -14.29
CA GLU A 42 10.86 20.13 -13.32
C GLU A 42 11.72 21.31 -13.83
N VAL A 43 11.33 22.52 -13.51
CA VAL A 43 12.08 23.71 -13.87
C VAL A 43 12.50 24.44 -12.60
N ALA A 44 13.78 24.70 -12.49
CA ALA A 44 14.34 25.52 -11.41
C ALA A 44 15.35 26.52 -11.96
N ILE A 45 15.44 27.69 -11.32
CA ILE A 45 16.37 28.74 -11.63
C ILE A 45 17.31 28.92 -10.44
N GLU A 46 18.60 28.82 -10.70
CA GLU A 46 19.61 29.23 -9.71
C GLU A 46 19.78 30.76 -9.76
N VAL A 47 19.74 31.38 -8.60
CA VAL A 47 19.91 32.81 -8.40
C VAL A 47 21.17 33.06 -7.58
N THR A 48 22.11 33.81 -8.15
CA THR A 48 23.40 34.13 -7.51
C THR A 48 23.61 35.64 -7.31
N ASP A 49 22.78 36.47 -7.95
CA ASP A 49 22.91 37.94 -7.81
C ASP A 49 22.46 38.39 -6.42
N ALA A 50 23.25 39.31 -5.83
CA ALA A 50 23.09 39.75 -4.46
C ALA A 50 21.78 40.53 -4.20
N ALA A 51 21.21 41.16 -5.22
CA ALA A 51 19.98 41.95 -5.05
C ALA A 51 18.77 41.00 -4.93
N THR A 52 18.68 40.03 -5.83
CA THR A 52 17.62 38.99 -5.82
C THR A 52 17.74 38.10 -4.59
N LEU A 53 18.96 37.70 -4.18
CA LEU A 53 19.15 36.93 -2.94
C LEU A 53 18.59 37.66 -1.74
N ARG A 54 18.89 38.97 -1.55
CA ARG A 54 18.31 39.79 -0.47
C ARG A 54 16.79 39.89 -0.55
N ALA A 55 16.21 39.95 -1.75
CA ALA A 55 14.76 39.97 -1.93
C ALA A 55 14.13 38.63 -1.53
N LEU A 56 14.75 37.49 -1.87
CA LEU A 56 14.32 36.14 -1.48
C LEU A 56 14.43 35.92 0.04
N GLU A 57 15.51 36.39 0.67
CA GLU A 57 15.67 36.38 2.13
C GLU A 57 14.55 37.15 2.85
N LYS A 58 14.22 38.32 2.36
CA LYS A 58 13.10 39.14 2.89
C LYS A 58 11.77 38.40 2.72
N THR A 59 11.55 37.76 1.57
CA THR A 59 10.35 36.97 1.31
C THR A 59 10.26 35.79 2.26
N PHE A 60 11.35 35.07 2.46
CA PHE A 60 11.43 33.95 3.40
C PHE A 60 11.14 34.42 4.84
N ALA A 61 11.74 35.54 5.28
CA ALA A 61 11.49 36.10 6.59
C ALA A 61 10.01 36.49 6.78
N ARG A 62 9.38 37.06 5.75
CA ARG A 62 7.94 37.36 5.75
C ARG A 62 7.10 36.10 5.93
N TYR A 63 7.37 35.02 5.17
CA TYR A 63 6.66 33.77 5.31
C TYR A 63 6.84 33.13 6.69
N LYS A 64 8.04 33.19 7.24
CA LYS A 64 8.31 32.77 8.62
C LYS A 64 7.46 33.52 9.64
N THR A 65 7.36 34.83 9.51
CA THR A 65 6.53 35.68 10.39
C THR A 65 5.05 35.31 10.26
N MET A 66 4.54 35.10 9.04
CA MET A 66 3.17 34.71 8.81
C MET A 66 2.89 33.33 9.42
N ALA A 67 3.78 32.34 9.23
CA ALA A 67 3.67 31.01 9.80
C ALA A 67 3.69 31.05 11.34
N GLN A 68 4.54 31.88 11.94
CA GLN A 68 4.57 32.08 13.39
C GLN A 68 3.29 32.73 13.92
N ALA A 69 2.67 33.64 13.15
CA ALA A 69 1.38 34.23 13.50
C ALA A 69 0.23 33.22 13.41
N GLN A 70 0.27 32.33 12.43
CA GLN A 70 -0.76 31.29 12.22
C GLN A 70 -0.71 30.20 13.29
N TYR A 71 0.48 29.74 13.67
CA TYR A 71 0.69 28.68 14.66
C TYR A 71 1.59 29.16 15.80
N ARG A 72 1.01 29.98 16.70
CA ARG A 72 1.75 30.72 17.76
C ARG A 72 2.30 29.80 18.86
N THR A 73 1.66 28.69 19.14
CA THR A 73 2.01 27.81 20.27
C THR A 73 2.45 26.44 19.76
N ARG A 74 3.27 25.76 20.57
CA ARG A 74 3.64 24.36 20.32
C ARG A 74 2.40 23.47 20.17
N LYS A 75 1.44 23.58 21.09
CA LYS A 75 0.18 22.83 21.04
C LYS A 75 -0.60 23.04 19.74
N ALA A 76 -0.59 24.25 19.18
CA ALA A 76 -1.23 24.52 17.89
C ALA A 76 -0.48 23.85 16.73
N LYS A 77 0.85 23.83 16.77
CA LYS A 77 1.68 23.11 15.79
C LYS A 77 1.47 21.61 15.86
N ASP A 78 1.47 21.02 17.06
CA ASP A 78 1.28 19.58 17.29
C ASP A 78 -0.09 19.14 16.74
N LYS A 79 -1.15 19.92 17.03
CA LYS A 79 -2.49 19.66 16.51
C LYS A 79 -2.54 19.77 14.97
N ALA A 80 -1.85 20.76 14.39
CA ALA A 80 -1.75 20.89 12.93
C ALA A 80 -1.02 19.70 12.31
N LEU A 81 0.08 19.26 12.92
CA LEU A 81 0.85 18.11 12.48
C LEU A 81 0.00 16.82 12.56
N GLU A 82 -0.71 16.60 13.67
CA GLU A 82 -1.64 15.46 13.81
C GLU A 82 -2.70 15.46 12.70
N ASN A 83 -3.32 16.61 12.41
CA ASN A 83 -4.31 16.75 11.35
C ASN A 83 -3.69 16.51 9.96
N LEU A 84 -2.48 17.01 9.71
CA LEU A 84 -1.76 16.78 8.45
C LEU A 84 -1.38 15.31 8.31
N THR A 85 -0.95 14.67 9.38
CA THR A 85 -0.65 13.22 9.40
C THR A 85 -1.89 12.39 9.08
N LYS A 86 -3.05 12.72 9.69
CA LYS A 86 -4.32 12.05 9.36
C LYS A 86 -4.69 12.25 7.88
N LYS A 87 -4.60 13.49 7.37
CA LYS A 87 -4.84 13.78 5.95
C LYS A 87 -3.85 13.06 5.04
N TRP A 88 -2.58 12.98 5.45
CA TRP A 88 -1.55 12.23 4.75
C TRP A 88 -1.92 10.75 4.66
N HIS A 89 -2.27 10.11 5.77
CA HIS A 89 -2.68 8.69 5.76
C HIS A 89 -3.90 8.46 4.86
N ILE A 90 -4.91 9.35 4.89
CA ILE A 90 -6.06 9.27 4.00
C ILE A 90 -5.63 9.46 2.54
N ALA A 91 -4.79 10.45 2.25
CA ALA A 91 -4.32 10.72 0.89
C ALA A 91 -3.46 9.56 0.35
N VAL A 92 -2.68 8.94 1.23
CA VAL A 92 -1.88 7.75 0.96
C VAL A 92 -2.80 6.56 0.65
N ALA A 93 -3.78 6.30 1.51
CA ALA A 93 -4.73 5.20 1.33
C ALA A 93 -5.57 5.37 0.05
N ARG A 94 -5.83 6.62 -0.36
CA ARG A 94 -6.60 6.94 -1.57
C ARG A 94 -5.72 7.21 -2.80
N ASP A 95 -4.42 6.95 -2.73
CA ASP A 95 -3.45 7.26 -3.81
C ASP A 95 -3.53 8.69 -4.39
N LEU A 96 -3.95 9.65 -3.56
CA LEU A 96 -4.09 11.05 -3.98
C LEU A 96 -2.74 11.78 -4.09
N MET A 97 -1.65 11.14 -3.66
CA MET A 97 -0.30 11.74 -3.60
C MET A 97 0.52 11.54 -4.88
N GLY A 98 -0.04 10.86 -5.87
CA GLY A 98 0.67 10.58 -7.14
C GLY A 98 1.83 9.59 -6.98
N ASP A 99 2.48 9.28 -8.06
CA ASP A 99 3.32 8.12 -8.33
C ASP A 99 4.71 8.11 -7.64
N GLU A 100 4.93 8.95 -6.63
CA GLU A 100 6.28 9.20 -6.07
C GLU A 100 6.78 8.16 -5.07
N ARG A 101 5.95 7.22 -4.62
CA ARG A 101 6.40 6.19 -3.67
C ARG A 101 6.70 4.89 -4.37
N GLN A 102 7.89 4.37 -4.15
CA GLN A 102 8.14 2.96 -4.42
C GLN A 102 7.28 2.12 -3.47
N VAL A 103 6.63 1.10 -4.00
CA VAL A 103 5.95 0.10 -3.18
C VAL A 103 6.99 -0.51 -2.23
N PRO A 104 6.81 -0.46 -0.91
CA PRO A 104 7.81 -0.95 0.03
C PRO A 104 8.00 -2.46 -0.09
N SER A 105 9.17 -2.94 0.29
CA SER A 105 9.32 -4.37 0.59
C SER A 105 8.49 -4.71 1.83
N LEU A 106 7.95 -5.92 1.92
CA LEU A 106 7.26 -6.34 3.15
C LEU A 106 8.16 -6.21 4.39
N VAL A 107 9.48 -6.37 4.26
CA VAL A 107 10.42 -6.23 5.39
C VAL A 107 10.38 -4.84 6.02
N ASP A 108 10.06 -3.83 5.22
CA ASP A 108 10.02 -2.42 5.61
C ASP A 108 8.57 -1.92 5.86
N TYR A 109 7.58 -2.79 5.67
CA TYR A 109 6.17 -2.47 5.89
C TYR A 109 5.85 -2.47 7.39
N PRO A 110 5.18 -1.42 7.93
CA PRO A 110 4.85 -1.33 9.36
C PRO A 110 3.68 -2.27 9.71
N THR A 111 3.98 -3.44 10.25
CA THR A 111 2.96 -4.42 10.65
C THR A 111 2.42 -4.17 12.06
N GLU A 112 3.18 -3.44 12.92
CA GLU A 112 2.83 -3.21 14.32
C GLU A 112 1.75 -2.14 14.52
N GLU A 113 1.59 -1.22 13.57
CA GLU A 113 0.56 -0.17 13.60
C GLU A 113 -0.83 -0.65 13.15
N GLY A 114 -0.98 -1.96 13.00
CA GLY A 114 -2.09 -2.56 12.28
C GLY A 114 -1.88 -2.47 10.76
N ALA A 115 -2.55 -3.33 10.02
CA ALA A 115 -2.60 -3.28 8.56
C ALA A 115 -4.04 -2.92 8.15
N PRO A 116 -4.50 -1.66 8.40
CA PRO A 116 -5.89 -1.29 8.21
C PRO A 116 -6.28 -1.51 6.74
N GLY A 117 -7.36 -2.23 6.54
CA GLY A 117 -7.86 -2.56 5.20
C GLY A 117 -7.01 -3.57 4.45
N ILE A 118 -6.25 -4.44 5.12
CA ILE A 118 -5.62 -5.60 4.48
C ILE A 118 -6.30 -6.88 4.99
N HIS A 119 -6.76 -7.69 4.05
CA HIS A 119 -7.27 -9.04 4.28
C HIS A 119 -6.35 -10.08 3.66
N VAL A 120 -6.37 -11.29 4.18
CA VAL A 120 -5.53 -12.41 3.71
C VAL A 120 -6.43 -13.61 3.46
N VAL A 121 -6.58 -13.98 2.19
CA VAL A 121 -7.65 -14.90 1.74
C VAL A 121 -7.11 -15.98 0.82
N PRO A 122 -7.23 -17.26 1.19
CA PRO A 122 -7.14 -18.34 0.23
C PRO A 122 -8.43 -18.41 -0.60
N TYR A 123 -8.33 -18.77 -1.87
CA TYR A 123 -9.50 -19.02 -2.71
C TYR A 123 -9.29 -20.29 -3.58
N TYR A 124 -10.39 -20.83 -4.04
CA TYR A 124 -10.37 -21.84 -5.10
C TYR A 124 -10.64 -21.16 -6.44
N ASP A 125 -10.10 -21.75 -7.49
CA ASP A 125 -10.32 -21.32 -8.86
C ASP A 125 -11.69 -21.81 -9.34
N GLU A 126 -12.74 -21.05 -8.97
CA GLU A 126 -14.13 -21.33 -9.33
C GLU A 126 -14.69 -20.11 -10.07
N THR A 127 -15.60 -20.37 -11.01
CA THR A 127 -16.26 -19.31 -11.77
C THR A 127 -17.42 -18.77 -10.96
N LEU A 128 -17.30 -17.53 -10.48
CA LEU A 128 -18.38 -16.83 -9.77
C LEU A 128 -19.58 -16.58 -10.71
N GLN A 129 -20.78 -16.83 -10.20
CA GLN A 129 -22.02 -16.49 -10.90
C GLN A 129 -22.61 -15.20 -10.34
N TYR A 130 -22.44 -14.11 -11.07
CA TYR A 130 -22.90 -12.80 -10.65
C TYR A 130 -24.43 -12.70 -10.62
N ASN A 131 -24.98 -12.12 -9.57
CA ASN A 131 -26.37 -11.66 -9.55
C ASN A 131 -26.45 -10.32 -10.31
N VAL A 132 -26.47 -10.42 -11.65
CA VAL A 132 -26.35 -9.27 -12.55
C VAL A 132 -27.32 -8.13 -12.20
N PRO A 133 -28.62 -8.34 -11.93
CA PRO A 133 -29.53 -7.26 -11.53
C PRO A 133 -29.07 -6.52 -10.28
N VAL A 134 -28.58 -7.23 -9.26
CA VAL A 134 -28.10 -6.64 -8.00
C VAL A 134 -26.81 -5.84 -8.23
N VAL A 135 -25.87 -6.41 -8.97
CA VAL A 135 -24.61 -5.72 -9.31
C VAL A 135 -24.87 -4.45 -10.10
N GLN A 136 -25.77 -4.49 -11.09
CA GLN A 136 -26.13 -3.31 -11.89
C GLN A 136 -26.84 -2.24 -11.07
N ALA A 137 -27.65 -2.63 -10.08
CA ALA A 137 -28.30 -1.68 -9.18
C ALA A 137 -27.30 -1.02 -8.21
N ALA A 138 -26.28 -1.76 -7.78
CA ALA A 138 -25.27 -1.28 -6.84
C ALA A 138 -24.20 -0.39 -7.50
N ILE A 139 -23.85 -0.65 -8.77
CA ILE A 139 -22.77 0.07 -9.47
C ILE A 139 -23.36 0.87 -10.65
N PRO A 140 -23.64 2.18 -10.47
CA PRO A 140 -24.17 3.01 -11.54
C PRO A 140 -23.22 3.08 -12.74
N GLY A 141 -23.73 2.81 -13.92
CA GLY A 141 -22.96 2.87 -15.17
C GLY A 141 -22.24 1.58 -15.56
N ILE A 142 -22.33 0.52 -14.75
CA ILE A 142 -21.90 -0.80 -15.20
C ILE A 142 -22.79 -1.24 -16.37
N GLY A 143 -22.15 -1.66 -17.46
CA GLY A 143 -22.84 -2.10 -18.67
C GLY A 143 -23.59 -3.42 -18.48
N LYS A 144 -24.21 -3.92 -19.58
CA LYS A 144 -24.88 -5.23 -19.55
C LYS A 144 -23.92 -6.40 -19.31
N ALA A 145 -22.67 -6.27 -19.70
CA ALA A 145 -21.62 -7.26 -19.48
C ALA A 145 -20.84 -6.91 -18.23
N VAL A 146 -21.20 -7.50 -17.09
CA VAL A 146 -20.48 -7.33 -15.82
C VAL A 146 -19.04 -7.79 -15.96
N ASP A 147 -18.80 -8.87 -16.69
CA ASP A 147 -17.46 -9.43 -16.94
C ASP A 147 -16.48 -8.43 -17.59
N ASP A 148 -16.96 -7.52 -18.44
CA ASP A 148 -16.10 -6.50 -19.07
C ASP A 148 -15.63 -5.42 -18.07
N TYR A 149 -16.38 -5.26 -16.98
CA TYR A 149 -16.06 -4.28 -15.93
C TYR A 149 -15.13 -4.86 -14.85
N VAL A 150 -15.25 -6.14 -14.59
CA VAL A 150 -14.53 -6.85 -13.51
C VAL A 150 -13.16 -7.29 -14.01
N SER A 151 -12.08 -6.88 -13.34
CA SER A 151 -10.75 -7.44 -13.57
C SER A 151 -10.47 -8.61 -12.64
N ASP A 152 -11.01 -8.55 -11.41
CA ASP A 152 -10.90 -9.59 -10.39
C ASP A 152 -12.10 -9.52 -9.44
N ALA A 153 -12.51 -10.65 -8.88
CA ALA A 153 -13.64 -10.72 -7.96
C ALA A 153 -13.52 -11.90 -6.99
N LEU A 154 -13.98 -11.70 -5.76
CA LEU A 154 -14.08 -12.73 -4.74
C LEU A 154 -15.45 -12.67 -4.06
N SER A 155 -15.98 -13.84 -3.65
CA SER A 155 -17.17 -13.94 -2.82
C SER A 155 -16.83 -14.08 -1.34
N PHE A 156 -17.71 -13.61 -0.49
CA PHE A 156 -17.60 -13.62 0.96
C PHE A 156 -18.96 -13.83 1.62
N PHE A 157 -18.95 -14.19 2.90
CA PHE A 157 -20.18 -14.21 3.69
C PHE A 157 -20.68 -12.79 3.93
N GLU A 158 -22.00 -12.63 4.11
CA GLU A 158 -22.59 -11.30 4.33
C GLU A 158 -22.09 -10.61 5.60
N GLU A 159 -21.71 -11.38 6.62
CA GLU A 159 -21.15 -10.89 7.87
C GLU A 159 -19.68 -10.47 7.80
N ASP A 160 -18.95 -10.87 6.76
CA ASP A 160 -17.53 -10.53 6.63
C ASP A 160 -17.30 -9.03 6.51
N GLU A 161 -16.40 -8.48 7.31
CA GLU A 161 -16.11 -7.04 7.37
C GLU A 161 -15.10 -6.60 6.31
N ILE A 162 -15.48 -6.66 5.03
CA ILE A 162 -14.71 -6.11 3.91
C ILE A 162 -15.36 -4.82 3.42
N LYS A 163 -14.55 -3.83 3.08
CA LYS A 163 -14.99 -2.49 2.68
C LYS A 163 -14.34 -2.05 1.37
N GLU A 164 -15.00 -1.15 0.67
CA GLU A 164 -14.40 -0.45 -0.46
C GLU A 164 -13.14 0.29 0.00
N GLY A 165 -12.08 0.16 -0.75
CA GLY A 165 -10.77 0.70 -0.40
C GLY A 165 -9.83 -0.28 0.30
N ASP A 166 -10.30 -1.46 0.67
CA ASP A 166 -9.48 -2.49 1.26
C ASP A 166 -8.59 -3.20 0.21
N TRP A 167 -7.54 -3.82 0.69
CA TRP A 167 -6.66 -4.70 -0.09
C TRP A 167 -6.81 -6.15 0.35
N ILE A 168 -6.84 -7.04 -0.60
CA ILE A 168 -6.89 -8.48 -0.35
C ILE A 168 -5.61 -9.12 -0.89
N LEU A 169 -4.82 -9.72 -0.01
CA LEU A 169 -3.77 -10.65 -0.40
C LEU A 169 -4.40 -12.01 -0.62
N ALA A 170 -4.66 -12.34 -1.88
CA ALA A 170 -5.31 -13.57 -2.28
C ALA A 170 -4.32 -14.61 -2.82
N TRP A 171 -4.64 -15.87 -2.67
CA TRP A 171 -3.93 -16.94 -3.37
C TRP A 171 -4.84 -18.11 -3.72
N ASN A 172 -4.62 -18.66 -4.93
CA ASN A 172 -5.24 -19.91 -5.32
C ASN A 172 -4.68 -21.05 -4.46
N ALA A 173 -5.55 -21.75 -3.73
CA ALA A 173 -5.18 -22.70 -2.71
C ALA A 173 -5.38 -24.17 -3.17
N TYR A 174 -4.56 -25.06 -2.62
CA TYR A 174 -4.89 -26.48 -2.54
C TYR A 174 -5.93 -26.70 -1.43
N ARG A 175 -6.58 -27.87 -1.43
CA ARG A 175 -7.53 -28.27 -0.36
C ARG A 175 -6.96 -28.19 1.07
N ASN A 176 -5.66 -28.10 1.25
CA ASN A 176 -5.00 -27.92 2.54
C ASN A 176 -4.69 -26.45 2.87
N GLY A 177 -5.19 -25.49 2.10
CA GLY A 177 -5.00 -24.06 2.28
C GLY A 177 -3.67 -23.50 1.77
N LEU A 178 -2.74 -24.34 1.34
CA LEU A 178 -1.45 -23.86 0.83
C LEU A 178 -1.56 -23.33 -0.60
N PRO A 179 -0.82 -22.28 -0.95
CA PRO A 179 -0.81 -21.72 -2.31
C PRO A 179 -0.42 -22.74 -3.37
N ARG A 180 -1.16 -22.82 -4.46
CA ARG A 180 -0.83 -23.65 -5.64
C ARG A 180 0.38 -23.10 -6.38
N GLY A 181 1.11 -23.98 -7.04
CA GLY A 181 2.26 -23.63 -7.88
C GLY A 181 3.46 -23.04 -7.11
N GLN A 182 4.49 -22.60 -7.84
CA GLN A 182 5.70 -21.98 -7.27
C GLN A 182 5.55 -20.44 -7.10
N GLY A 183 4.40 -19.95 -6.59
CA GLY A 183 4.18 -18.55 -6.27
C GLY A 183 3.44 -17.73 -7.32
N ASN A 184 3.01 -18.30 -8.45
CA ASN A 184 2.28 -17.56 -9.50
C ASN A 184 0.78 -17.35 -9.18
N GLY A 185 0.24 -17.97 -8.13
CA GLY A 185 -1.15 -17.85 -7.75
C GLY A 185 -1.36 -16.96 -6.50
N MET A 186 -0.47 -16.04 -6.22
CA MET A 186 -0.60 -15.10 -5.11
C MET A 186 -0.53 -13.68 -5.64
N GLU A 187 -1.53 -12.89 -5.35
CA GLU A 187 -1.74 -11.56 -5.91
C GLU A 187 -2.43 -10.60 -4.95
N TRP A 188 -2.37 -9.31 -5.29
CA TRP A 188 -3.14 -8.28 -4.64
C TRP A 188 -4.39 -7.98 -5.45
N MET A 189 -5.55 -7.99 -4.79
CA MET A 189 -6.81 -7.47 -5.29
C MET A 189 -7.19 -6.21 -4.52
N TYR A 190 -7.57 -5.14 -5.21
CA TYR A 190 -8.08 -3.91 -4.61
C TYR A 190 -9.61 -3.88 -4.66
N VAL A 191 -10.25 -3.66 -3.53
CA VAL A 191 -11.71 -3.63 -3.45
C VAL A 191 -12.24 -2.27 -3.91
N HIS A 192 -12.69 -2.18 -5.17
CA HIS A 192 -13.36 -1.00 -5.69
C HIS A 192 -14.82 -0.94 -5.26
N HIS A 193 -15.49 -2.09 -5.24
CA HIS A 193 -16.90 -2.21 -4.86
C HIS A 193 -17.14 -3.43 -3.98
N VAL A 194 -18.10 -3.25 -3.04
CA VAL A 194 -18.66 -4.34 -2.24
C VAL A 194 -20.17 -4.38 -2.54
N VAL A 195 -20.65 -5.53 -3.03
CA VAL A 195 -22.03 -5.72 -3.45
C VAL A 195 -22.67 -6.85 -2.65
N PRO A 196 -23.44 -6.55 -1.59
CA PRO A 196 -24.23 -7.54 -0.87
C PRO A 196 -25.21 -8.24 -1.82
N GLY A 197 -25.31 -9.57 -1.73
CA GLY A 197 -26.14 -10.36 -2.65
C GLY A 197 -25.69 -10.34 -4.11
N GLY A 198 -24.43 -9.94 -4.37
CA GLY A 198 -23.86 -9.82 -5.71
C GLY A 198 -23.53 -11.15 -6.41
N VAL A 199 -23.53 -12.26 -5.67
CA VAL A 199 -23.32 -13.62 -6.17
C VAL A 199 -24.56 -14.46 -5.94
N THR A 200 -24.81 -15.43 -6.82
CA THR A 200 -26.00 -16.29 -6.75
C THR A 200 -25.77 -17.57 -5.95
N GLU A 201 -24.57 -17.77 -5.39
CA GLU A 201 -24.23 -18.92 -4.56
C GLU A 201 -24.91 -18.89 -3.20
N ALA A 202 -25.06 -20.07 -2.54
CA ALA A 202 -25.96 -20.18 -1.42
C ALA A 202 -25.48 -19.49 -0.13
N ASP A 203 -24.16 -19.44 0.11
CA ASP A 203 -23.60 -19.05 1.39
C ASP A 203 -22.72 -17.79 1.30
N GLU A 204 -21.91 -17.63 0.26
CA GLU A 204 -21.01 -16.50 0.06
C GLU A 204 -21.58 -15.52 -0.95
N THR A 205 -22.62 -14.76 -0.55
CA THR A 205 -23.38 -13.90 -1.45
C THR A 205 -22.78 -12.50 -1.62
N LYS A 206 -21.94 -12.04 -0.71
CA LYS A 206 -21.25 -10.74 -0.80
C LYS A 206 -20.13 -10.78 -1.82
N LEU A 207 -20.26 -9.97 -2.85
CA LEU A 207 -19.28 -9.85 -3.93
C LEU A 207 -18.34 -8.67 -3.69
N THR A 208 -17.04 -8.90 -3.79
CA THR A 208 -16.05 -7.83 -3.91
C THR A 208 -15.53 -7.77 -5.33
N ILE A 209 -15.32 -6.56 -5.86
CA ILE A 209 -14.93 -6.34 -7.25
C ILE A 209 -13.70 -5.43 -7.33
N GLU A 210 -12.68 -5.86 -8.05
CA GLU A 210 -11.68 -4.99 -8.63
C GLU A 210 -12.14 -4.60 -10.05
N ALA A 211 -12.36 -3.32 -10.31
CA ALA A 211 -12.83 -2.82 -11.59
C ALA A 211 -11.66 -2.60 -12.57
N ALA A 212 -11.76 -3.14 -13.78
CA ALA A 212 -10.73 -3.02 -14.81
C ALA A 212 -10.46 -1.58 -15.26
N SER A 213 -11.48 -0.72 -15.22
CA SER A 213 -11.40 0.65 -15.72
C SER A 213 -11.10 1.70 -14.65
N LEU A 214 -11.15 1.32 -13.37
CA LEU A 214 -10.88 2.24 -12.28
C LEU A 214 -9.41 2.18 -11.86
N ARG A 215 -8.89 3.35 -11.46
CA ARG A 215 -7.54 3.43 -10.93
C ARG A 215 -7.51 2.85 -9.51
N LYS A 216 -6.56 1.98 -9.23
CA LYS A 216 -6.29 1.47 -7.89
C LYS A 216 -5.05 2.15 -7.29
N PRO A 217 -4.99 2.29 -5.96
CA PRO A 217 -3.78 2.75 -5.27
C PRO A 217 -2.62 1.76 -5.48
N LYS A 218 -1.42 2.16 -5.02
CA LYS A 218 -0.31 1.22 -5.00
C LYS A 218 -0.53 0.14 -3.95
N GLU A 219 -0.06 -1.04 -4.28
CA GLU A 219 -0.08 -2.20 -3.40
C GLU A 219 0.59 -1.89 -2.05
N PRO A 220 0.12 -2.46 -0.95
CA PRO A 220 0.70 -2.25 0.37
C PRO A 220 2.20 -2.55 0.43
N PHE A 221 2.62 -3.63 -0.21
CA PHE A 221 4.02 -4.04 -0.35
C PHE A 221 4.22 -4.93 -1.58
N VAL A 222 5.47 -5.03 -2.04
CA VAL A 222 5.82 -5.83 -3.24
C VAL A 222 5.66 -7.32 -2.96
N LEU A 223 4.90 -8.02 -3.80
CA LEU A 223 4.78 -9.47 -3.82
C LEU A 223 5.83 -10.12 -4.74
N ASP A 224 7.10 -9.89 -4.44
CA ASP A 224 8.18 -10.54 -5.15
C ASP A 224 8.30 -12.04 -4.79
N ARG A 225 9.20 -12.75 -5.47
CA ARG A 225 9.44 -14.16 -5.23
C ARG A 225 9.87 -14.47 -3.79
N VAL A 226 10.60 -13.56 -3.16
CA VAL A 226 11.08 -13.73 -1.77
C VAL A 226 9.90 -13.64 -0.80
N THR A 227 9.06 -12.64 -0.97
CA THR A 227 7.84 -12.43 -0.19
C THR A 227 6.89 -13.63 -0.35
N LYS A 228 6.59 -14.04 -1.59
CA LYS A 228 5.71 -15.19 -1.87
C LYS A 228 6.23 -16.50 -1.26
N ASN A 229 7.53 -16.73 -1.29
CA ASN A 229 8.14 -17.91 -0.65
C ASN A 229 8.04 -17.86 0.87
N ALA A 230 8.22 -16.69 1.49
CA ALA A 230 8.10 -16.53 2.93
C ALA A 230 6.65 -16.69 3.40
N VAL A 231 5.67 -16.13 2.68
CA VAL A 231 4.24 -16.38 2.93
C VAL A 231 3.95 -17.87 2.92
N ARG A 232 4.40 -18.60 1.87
CA ARG A 232 4.21 -20.05 1.78
C ARG A 232 4.87 -20.80 2.94
N ALA A 233 6.07 -20.43 3.34
CA ALA A 233 6.77 -21.05 4.45
C ALA A 233 5.99 -20.88 5.76
N VAL A 234 5.50 -19.68 6.04
CA VAL A 234 4.71 -19.37 7.23
C VAL A 234 3.38 -20.13 7.24
N LEU A 235 2.65 -20.16 6.12
CA LEU A 235 1.44 -20.97 5.98
C LEU A 235 1.72 -22.46 6.21
N GLY A 236 2.85 -22.96 5.72
CA GLY A 236 3.29 -24.35 5.93
C GLY A 236 3.51 -24.74 7.38
N THR A 237 3.75 -23.79 8.29
CA THR A 237 3.90 -24.05 9.74
C THR A 237 2.58 -24.33 10.44
N ARG A 238 1.44 -23.97 9.83
CA ARG A 238 0.10 -24.01 10.43
C ARG A 238 -0.03 -23.21 11.73
N ALA A 239 0.81 -22.21 11.92
CA ALA A 239 0.74 -21.32 13.09
C ALA A 239 -0.51 -20.40 13.06
N PHE A 240 -1.15 -20.27 11.90
CA PHE A 240 -2.34 -19.47 11.67
C PHE A 240 -3.50 -20.36 11.20
N PRO A 241 -4.17 -21.08 12.12
CA PRO A 241 -5.20 -22.06 11.75
C PRO A 241 -6.39 -21.45 11.00
N THR A 242 -6.72 -20.17 11.27
CA THR A 242 -7.78 -19.42 10.58
C THR A 242 -7.50 -19.18 9.09
N LEU A 243 -6.24 -19.29 8.66
CA LEU A 243 -5.85 -19.19 7.25
C LEU A 243 -5.81 -20.58 6.55
N HIS A 244 -6.37 -21.59 7.18
CA HIS A 244 -6.49 -22.94 6.64
C HIS A 244 -7.95 -23.38 6.65
N PRO A 245 -8.39 -24.19 5.65
CA PRO A 245 -9.76 -24.64 5.57
C PRO A 245 -10.13 -25.45 6.81
N HIS A 246 -11.35 -25.24 7.30
CA HIS A 246 -11.99 -26.14 8.24
C HIS A 246 -12.46 -27.44 7.54
N LYS A 247 -12.91 -28.42 8.32
CA LYS A 247 -13.29 -29.74 7.81
C LYS A 247 -14.37 -29.73 6.72
N ASP A 248 -15.15 -28.66 6.66
CA ASP A 248 -16.31 -28.52 5.76
C ASP A 248 -16.02 -27.59 4.57
N ASP A 249 -14.75 -27.41 4.20
CA ASP A 249 -14.29 -26.46 3.14
C ASP A 249 -14.73 -25.00 3.35
N PHE A 250 -15.12 -24.65 4.59
CA PHE A 250 -15.53 -23.34 5.00
C PHE A 250 -14.33 -22.49 5.46
N TRP A 251 -14.19 -21.28 4.91
CA TRP A 251 -13.13 -20.34 5.27
C TRP A 251 -13.68 -19.00 5.73
N PRO A 252 -13.96 -18.85 7.02
CA PRO A 252 -14.32 -17.54 7.54
C PRO A 252 -13.16 -16.58 7.34
N LEU A 253 -13.49 -15.33 7.02
CA LEU A 253 -12.48 -14.28 6.90
C LEU A 253 -11.71 -14.16 8.22
N ALA A 254 -10.38 -14.24 8.15
CA ALA A 254 -9.55 -14.05 9.33
C ALA A 254 -9.68 -12.61 9.86
N PRO A 255 -9.86 -12.40 11.17
CA PRO A 255 -9.93 -11.05 11.75
C PRO A 255 -8.73 -10.19 11.32
N ALA A 256 -9.01 -9.11 10.57
CA ALA A 256 -7.98 -8.25 9.98
C ALA A 256 -7.11 -7.59 11.05
N ASP A 257 -7.70 -7.23 12.19
CA ASP A 257 -7.01 -6.49 13.26
C ASP A 257 -6.09 -7.37 14.13
N GLU A 258 -6.34 -8.68 14.20
CA GLU A 258 -5.61 -9.59 15.07
C GLU A 258 -4.69 -10.53 14.29
N VAL A 259 -5.24 -11.23 13.31
CA VAL A 259 -4.53 -12.31 12.60
C VAL A 259 -3.59 -11.76 11.54
N VAL A 260 -4.02 -10.75 10.79
CA VAL A 260 -3.24 -10.22 9.65
C VAL A 260 -1.93 -9.57 10.10
N PRO A 261 -1.89 -8.69 11.12
CA PRO A 261 -0.63 -8.13 11.61
C PRO A 261 0.34 -9.20 12.12
N ALA A 262 -0.16 -10.17 12.88
CA ALA A 262 0.65 -11.28 13.40
C ALA A 262 1.20 -12.15 12.26
N PHE A 263 0.39 -12.44 11.24
CA PHE A 263 0.80 -13.18 10.06
C PHE A 263 1.88 -12.45 9.27
N LEU A 264 1.68 -11.17 8.94
CA LEU A 264 2.66 -10.36 8.22
C LEU A 264 3.97 -10.22 8.98
N THR A 265 3.91 -10.08 10.32
CA THR A 265 5.10 -10.06 11.18
C THR A 265 5.86 -11.39 11.12
N ALA A 266 5.16 -12.52 11.12
CA ALA A 266 5.78 -13.84 10.95
C ALA A 266 6.45 -13.97 9.57
N VAL A 267 5.82 -13.48 8.51
CA VAL A 267 6.39 -13.47 7.15
C VAL A 267 7.64 -12.59 7.10
N GLN A 268 7.64 -11.40 7.70
CA GLN A 268 8.83 -10.56 7.80
C GLN A 268 9.99 -11.27 8.50
N LYS A 269 9.70 -11.96 9.61
CA LYS A 269 10.71 -12.73 10.35
C LYS A 269 11.33 -13.82 9.50
N GLU A 270 10.52 -14.56 8.73
CA GLU A 270 10.97 -15.57 7.78
C GLU A 270 11.89 -14.97 6.71
N MET A 271 11.49 -13.83 6.10
CA MET A 271 12.30 -13.12 5.11
C MET A 271 13.66 -12.68 5.67
N ARG A 272 13.68 -12.15 6.90
CA ARG A 272 14.92 -11.75 7.59
C ARG A 272 15.81 -12.95 7.92
N GLY A 273 15.22 -14.08 8.28
CA GLY A 273 15.91 -15.35 8.53
C GLY A 273 16.58 -15.92 7.28
N ALA A 274 15.86 -15.93 6.17
CA ALA A 274 16.37 -16.42 4.87
C ALA A 274 17.58 -15.61 4.35
N ARG A 275 17.63 -14.30 4.62
CA ARG A 275 18.78 -13.43 4.26
C ARG A 275 20.05 -13.74 5.06
N ARG A 276 19.93 -14.31 6.26
CA ARG A 276 21.07 -14.60 7.17
C ARG A 276 21.72 -15.95 6.92
N THR A 277 21.09 -16.85 6.18
CA THR A 277 21.63 -18.19 5.90
C THR A 277 22.55 -18.12 4.67
N PRO A 278 23.90 -18.16 4.80
CA PRO A 278 24.80 -18.15 3.65
C PRO A 278 24.56 -19.44 2.86
N LYS A 279 24.32 -19.34 1.55
CA LYS A 279 24.27 -20.48 0.64
C LYS A 279 25.58 -21.28 0.81
N LYS A 280 25.52 -22.44 1.46
CA LYS A 280 26.62 -23.40 1.43
C LYS A 280 26.90 -23.70 -0.03
N LYS A 281 28.00 -23.17 -0.57
CA LYS A 281 28.51 -23.55 -1.89
C LYS A 281 28.74 -25.06 -1.85
N ALA A 282 27.97 -25.80 -2.62
CA ALA A 282 28.23 -27.20 -2.86
C ALA A 282 29.62 -27.31 -3.50
N ARG A 283 30.63 -27.65 -2.70
CA ARG A 283 31.92 -28.08 -3.19
C ARG A 283 31.68 -29.42 -3.90
N LYS A 284 31.50 -29.39 -5.22
CA LYS A 284 31.68 -30.56 -6.07
C LYS A 284 33.19 -30.94 -5.96
N GLY A 285 33.44 -31.98 -5.20
CA GLY A 285 34.75 -32.63 -5.20
C GLY A 285 35.02 -33.18 -6.59
N LEU A 286 35.99 -32.57 -7.28
CA LEU A 286 36.73 -33.25 -8.33
C LEU A 286 37.51 -34.37 -7.66
N LYS A 287 37.05 -35.60 -7.73
CA LYS A 287 37.92 -36.78 -7.57
C LYS A 287 38.51 -37.09 -8.95
N GLY A 288 39.81 -36.88 -9.05
CA GLY A 288 40.58 -37.15 -10.23
C GLY A 288 40.53 -38.63 -10.66
N ALA A 289 40.52 -38.79 -11.97
CA ALA A 289 40.83 -40.02 -12.65
C ALA A 289 42.34 -40.26 -12.60
N ARG A 290 42.67 -41.48 -12.25
CA ARG A 290 43.86 -42.18 -12.73
C ARG A 290 43.42 -43.27 -13.65
#